data_7033830298316cddf5e8358e281c37cf
#
_entry.id   7033830298316cddf5e8358e281c37cf
#
_cell.length_a   1.000
_cell.length_b   1.000
_cell.length_c   1.000
_cell.angle_alpha   90.00
_cell.angle_beta   90.00
_cell.angle_gamma   90.00
#
_symmetry.space_group_name_H-M   'P 1'
#
loop_
_entity.id
_entity.type
_entity.pdbx_description
1 polymer ?
#
loop_
_entity_poly.entity_id
_entity_poly.type
_entity_poly.pdbx_seq_one_letter_code
_entity_poly.pdbx_strand_id
1 'polypeptide(L)'
;MIIKRRDTKTASIKDLNALLELPLPDNKKFLVEKELRLIKSGERGEKDAAYFIDFHFAPSERWAVIHDLRLEHKGRVAQIDHLLINRLFDIYILESKYFSYGVKITETGEFLVQDGIQYMAIESPIEQNKRHRIVLEEVIRNSDIMPRRLGITIRPSFHCYILVSPRSRVVRPTRKRFDTSMVIKADSLTTAIDERVDKITDISVWTSGVKISSFEKVLEVAEGLASLHRPLKIDYTKRFGIEVSPCSK
;
A
#
# COMPACT_ATOMS: atom_id res chain seq x y z
N MET A 1 6.52 14.58 7.01
CA MET A 1 6.44 15.34 5.72
C MET A 1 6.00 14.42 4.58
N ILE A 2 5.12 14.88 3.68
CA ILE A 2 4.70 14.09 2.49
C ILE A 2 5.68 14.38 1.35
N ILE A 3 6.34 13.35 0.85
CA ILE A 3 7.32 13.40 -0.25
C ILE A 3 6.61 13.18 -1.59
N LYS A 4 5.73 12.17 -1.66
CA LYS A 4 4.92 11.89 -2.84
C LYS A 4 3.46 11.74 -2.43
N ARG A 5 2.58 12.46 -3.12
CA ARG A 5 1.14 12.27 -2.98
C ARG A 5 0.66 11.10 -3.85
N ARG A 6 -0.55 10.64 -3.59
CA ARG A 6 -1.20 9.60 -4.40
C ARG A 6 -1.37 10.05 -5.85
N ASP A 7 -1.20 9.12 -6.77
CA ASP A 7 -1.56 9.33 -8.17
C ASP A 7 -3.09 9.39 -8.29
N THR A 8 -3.58 10.25 -9.16
CA THR A 8 -5.02 10.36 -9.39
C THR A 8 -5.49 9.21 -10.28
N LYS A 9 -6.60 8.59 -9.92
CA LYS A 9 -7.26 7.59 -10.77
C LYS A 9 -8.23 8.23 -11.79
N THR A 10 -8.21 9.57 -11.87
CA THR A 10 -9.15 10.36 -12.71
C THR A 10 -9.06 9.98 -14.18
N ALA A 11 -7.85 9.78 -14.72
CA ALA A 11 -7.66 9.38 -16.11
C ALA A 11 -8.30 8.01 -16.38
N SER A 12 -7.98 6.99 -15.55
CA SER A 12 -8.56 5.65 -15.66
C SER A 12 -10.09 5.66 -15.56
N ILE A 13 -10.65 6.44 -14.63
CA ILE A 13 -12.10 6.57 -14.48
C ILE A 13 -12.72 7.24 -15.71
N LYS A 14 -12.06 8.26 -16.26
CA LYS A 14 -12.52 8.92 -17.48
C LYS A 14 -12.51 7.97 -18.67
N ASP A 15 -11.42 7.22 -18.86
CA ASP A 15 -11.28 6.26 -19.95
C ASP A 15 -12.35 5.16 -19.88
N LEU A 16 -12.58 4.61 -18.68
CA LEU A 16 -13.60 3.57 -18.49
C LEU A 16 -15.02 4.12 -18.71
N ASN A 17 -15.33 5.35 -18.27
CA ASN A 17 -16.62 5.95 -18.56
C ASN A 17 -16.79 6.21 -20.06
N ALA A 18 -15.75 6.66 -20.76
CA ALA A 18 -15.80 6.85 -22.20
C ALA A 18 -16.06 5.52 -22.95
N LEU A 19 -15.52 4.39 -22.46
CA LEU A 19 -15.82 3.08 -23.02
C LEU A 19 -17.29 2.67 -22.81
N LEU A 20 -17.91 3.04 -21.69
CA LEU A 20 -19.30 2.73 -21.41
C LEU A 20 -20.30 3.51 -22.30
N GLU A 21 -19.87 4.62 -22.91
CA GLU A 21 -20.67 5.36 -23.89
C GLU A 21 -20.69 4.69 -25.29
N LEU A 22 -19.79 3.73 -25.52
CA LEU A 22 -19.75 2.97 -26.78
C LEU A 22 -20.84 1.87 -26.78
N PRO A 23 -21.34 1.45 -27.96
CA PRO A 23 -22.28 0.33 -28.11
C PRO A 23 -21.56 -1.01 -27.87
N LEU A 24 -21.21 -1.28 -26.60
CA LEU A 24 -20.51 -2.50 -26.21
C LEU A 24 -21.48 -3.69 -26.07
N PRO A 25 -21.03 -4.90 -26.42
CA PRO A 25 -21.71 -6.13 -26.03
C PRO A 25 -21.83 -6.24 -24.50
N ASP A 26 -22.90 -6.86 -23.99
CA ASP A 26 -23.20 -6.93 -22.54
C ASP A 26 -22.05 -7.50 -21.71
N ASN A 27 -21.35 -8.52 -22.21
CA ASN A 27 -20.20 -9.11 -21.54
C ASN A 27 -19.03 -8.12 -21.39
N LYS A 28 -18.77 -7.28 -22.38
CA LYS A 28 -17.73 -6.24 -22.33
C LYS A 28 -18.16 -5.10 -21.40
N LYS A 29 -19.40 -4.66 -21.51
CA LYS A 29 -19.97 -3.65 -20.61
C LYS A 29 -19.85 -4.07 -19.15
N PHE A 30 -20.22 -5.31 -18.82
CA PHE A 30 -20.08 -5.87 -17.49
C PHE A 30 -18.62 -5.81 -16.98
N LEU A 31 -17.63 -6.17 -17.81
CA LEU A 31 -16.21 -6.11 -17.43
C LEU A 31 -15.74 -4.69 -17.14
N VAL A 32 -16.13 -3.73 -17.98
CA VAL A 32 -15.79 -2.31 -17.80
C VAL A 32 -16.42 -1.76 -16.51
N GLU A 33 -17.70 -2.04 -16.27
CA GLU A 33 -18.41 -1.64 -15.06
C GLU A 33 -17.78 -2.26 -13.80
N LYS A 34 -17.41 -3.53 -13.88
CA LYS A 34 -16.73 -4.23 -12.78
C LYS A 34 -15.39 -3.57 -12.45
N GLU A 35 -14.57 -3.27 -13.45
CA GLU A 35 -13.30 -2.59 -13.27
C GLU A 35 -13.49 -1.19 -12.65
N LEU A 36 -14.45 -0.42 -13.14
CA LEU A 36 -14.77 0.90 -12.63
C LEU A 36 -15.18 0.85 -11.15
N ARG A 37 -15.97 -0.16 -10.75
CA ARG A 37 -16.33 -0.38 -9.33
C ARG A 37 -15.11 -0.73 -8.49
N LEU A 38 -14.21 -1.58 -8.99
CA LEU A 38 -12.97 -1.95 -8.29
C LEU A 38 -12.06 -0.76 -8.07
N ILE A 39 -11.85 0.08 -9.09
CA ILE A 39 -11.03 1.29 -8.99
C ILE A 39 -11.62 2.26 -7.96
N LYS A 40 -12.93 2.53 -8.01
CA LYS A 40 -13.61 3.42 -7.06
C LYS A 40 -13.56 2.89 -5.62
N SER A 41 -13.69 1.58 -5.44
CA SER A 41 -13.59 0.95 -4.12
C SER A 41 -12.17 1.01 -3.57
N GLY A 42 -11.16 0.71 -4.39
CA GLY A 42 -9.76 0.81 -4.02
C GLY A 42 -9.38 2.25 -3.64
N GLU A 43 -9.78 3.23 -4.48
CA GLU A 43 -9.51 4.65 -4.21
C GLU A 43 -10.10 5.11 -2.87
N ARG A 44 -11.29 4.61 -2.48
CA ARG A 44 -11.89 4.90 -1.19
C ARG A 44 -11.03 4.38 -0.02
N GLY A 45 -10.57 3.13 -0.09
CA GLY A 45 -9.72 2.54 0.94
C GLY A 45 -8.41 3.27 1.11
N GLU A 46 -7.73 3.56 -0.02
CA GLU A 46 -6.50 4.32 -0.04
C GLU A 46 -6.69 5.75 0.51
N LYS A 47 -7.81 6.41 0.17
CA LYS A 47 -8.14 7.75 0.66
C LYS A 47 -8.40 7.78 2.16
N ASP A 48 -9.17 6.80 2.66
CA ASP A 48 -9.45 6.67 4.10
C ASP A 48 -8.14 6.48 4.89
N ALA A 49 -7.25 5.59 4.44
CA ALA A 49 -5.97 5.35 5.08
C ALA A 49 -5.04 6.58 4.99
N ALA A 50 -4.95 7.22 3.81
CA ALA A 50 -4.16 8.41 3.61
C ALA A 50 -4.57 9.55 4.56
N TYR A 51 -5.86 9.72 4.83
CA TYR A 51 -6.34 10.73 5.77
C TYR A 51 -5.72 10.57 7.17
N PHE A 52 -5.73 9.36 7.74
CA PHE A 52 -5.13 9.11 9.06
C PHE A 52 -3.62 9.23 9.04
N ILE A 53 -2.96 8.76 7.97
CA ILE A 53 -1.52 8.89 7.79
C ILE A 53 -1.12 10.37 7.71
N ASP A 54 -1.79 11.14 6.87
CA ASP A 54 -1.48 12.56 6.68
C ASP A 54 -1.72 13.37 7.95
N PHE A 55 -2.82 13.09 8.65
CA PHE A 55 -3.15 13.79 9.89
C PHE A 55 -2.02 13.66 10.94
N HIS A 56 -1.45 12.47 11.10
CA HIS A 56 -0.44 12.21 12.12
C HIS A 56 0.99 12.45 11.66
N PHE A 57 1.32 12.12 10.41
CA PHE A 57 2.71 12.08 9.95
C PHE A 57 3.10 13.23 9.00
N ALA A 58 2.14 13.89 8.33
CA ALA A 58 2.47 15.00 7.43
C ALA A 58 3.11 16.21 8.13
N PRO A 59 2.68 16.64 9.33
CA PRO A 59 3.29 17.76 10.03
C PRO A 59 4.60 17.38 10.73
N SER A 60 4.96 16.11 10.77
CA SER A 60 6.11 15.64 11.54
C SER A 60 7.44 15.85 10.80
N GLU A 61 8.44 16.36 11.52
CA GLU A 61 9.84 16.43 11.07
C GLU A 61 10.64 15.17 11.42
N ARG A 62 9.95 14.06 11.71
CA ARG A 62 10.56 12.77 12.05
C ARG A 62 10.22 11.68 11.05
N TRP A 63 9.24 11.92 10.18
CA TRP A 63 8.67 10.95 9.27
C TRP A 63 8.60 11.49 7.84
N ALA A 64 9.05 10.70 6.88
CA ALA A 64 8.77 10.89 5.47
C ALA A 64 7.65 9.94 5.05
N VAL A 65 6.72 10.44 4.21
CA VAL A 65 5.56 9.70 3.72
C VAL A 65 5.56 9.69 2.21
N ILE A 66 5.44 8.51 1.63
CA ILE A 66 5.29 8.30 0.18
C ILE A 66 3.98 7.54 -0.04
N HIS A 67 3.06 8.12 -0.80
CA HIS A 67 1.85 7.45 -1.20
C HIS A 67 1.96 6.91 -2.62
N ASP A 68 1.35 5.74 -2.87
CA ASP A 68 1.21 5.11 -4.18
C ASP A 68 2.56 4.95 -4.89
N LEU A 69 3.46 4.22 -4.24
CA LEU A 69 4.79 3.94 -4.76
C LEU A 69 4.79 2.64 -5.58
N ARG A 70 4.92 2.76 -6.90
CA ARG A 70 5.05 1.62 -7.78
C ARG A 70 6.50 1.45 -8.23
N LEU A 71 7.07 0.29 -7.91
CA LEU A 71 8.45 -0.08 -8.21
C LEU A 71 8.47 -1.30 -9.13
N GLU A 72 9.45 -1.32 -10.03
CA GLU A 72 9.72 -2.48 -10.89
C GLU A 72 11.17 -2.92 -10.70
N HIS A 73 11.38 -4.20 -10.47
CA HIS A 73 12.70 -4.78 -10.35
C HIS A 73 12.74 -6.20 -10.90
N LYS A 74 13.61 -6.46 -11.90
CA LYS A 74 13.79 -7.78 -12.52
C LYS A 74 12.46 -8.47 -12.90
N GLY A 75 11.58 -7.74 -13.55
CA GLY A 75 10.26 -8.23 -13.98
C GLY A 75 9.23 -8.41 -12.89
N ARG A 76 9.56 -8.08 -11.62
CA ARG A 76 8.62 -8.07 -10.50
C ARG A 76 8.17 -6.65 -10.21
N VAL A 77 6.93 -6.53 -9.75
CA VAL A 77 6.29 -5.24 -9.46
C VAL A 77 5.84 -5.21 -8.00
N ALA A 78 6.08 -4.09 -7.33
CA ALA A 78 5.43 -3.75 -6.07
C ALA A 78 4.61 -2.48 -6.26
N GLN A 79 3.36 -2.52 -5.85
CA GLN A 79 2.47 -1.36 -5.75
C GLN A 79 2.20 -1.15 -4.26
N ILE A 80 2.86 -0.19 -3.66
CA ILE A 80 2.78 0.11 -2.22
C ILE A 80 1.87 1.30 -2.03
N ASP A 81 0.73 1.10 -1.35
CA ASP A 81 -0.25 2.16 -1.16
C ASP A 81 0.33 3.31 -0.33
N HIS A 82 0.98 2.98 0.79
CA HIS A 82 1.64 3.98 1.62
C HIS A 82 2.95 3.43 2.20
N LEU A 83 3.98 4.25 2.19
CA LEU A 83 5.30 3.96 2.76
C LEU A 83 5.66 5.07 3.75
N LEU A 84 6.02 4.71 4.98
CA LEU A 84 6.50 5.65 5.98
C LEU A 84 7.93 5.30 6.36
N ILE A 85 8.78 6.31 6.51
CA ILE A 85 10.19 6.14 6.88
C ILE A 85 10.49 7.07 8.05
N ASN A 86 11.01 6.53 9.15
CA ASN A 86 11.42 7.31 10.32
C ASN A 86 12.94 7.53 10.38
N ARG A 87 13.40 8.27 11.39
CA ARG A 87 14.81 8.62 11.61
C ARG A 87 15.68 7.44 12.07
N LEU A 88 15.11 6.28 12.36
CA LEU A 88 15.80 5.02 12.62
C LEU A 88 15.94 4.17 11.34
N PHE A 89 15.40 4.64 10.22
CA PHE A 89 15.19 3.89 8.98
C PHE A 89 14.33 2.64 9.19
N ASP A 90 13.35 2.71 10.13
CA ASP A 90 12.24 1.80 10.07
C ASP A 90 11.33 2.21 8.92
N ILE A 91 11.10 1.27 8.02
CA ILE A 91 10.27 1.44 6.83
C ILE A 91 8.98 0.66 7.03
N TYR A 92 7.86 1.38 7.06
CA TYR A 92 6.53 0.79 7.21
C TYR A 92 5.87 0.69 5.85
N ILE A 93 5.55 -0.53 5.45
CA ILE A 93 4.87 -0.86 4.18
C ILE A 93 3.41 -1.13 4.52
N LEU A 94 2.53 -0.25 4.06
CA LEU A 94 1.13 -0.22 4.43
C LEU A 94 0.27 -0.49 3.21
N GLU A 95 -0.51 -1.56 3.28
CA GLU A 95 -1.50 -1.96 2.27
C GLU A 95 -2.90 -1.58 2.76
N SER A 96 -3.65 -0.83 1.98
CA SER A 96 -4.99 -0.35 2.34
C SER A 96 -6.07 -1.27 1.81
N LYS A 97 -7.06 -1.58 2.64
CA LYS A 97 -8.21 -2.39 2.22
C LYS A 97 -9.53 -1.78 2.71
N TYR A 98 -10.48 -1.71 1.80
CA TYR A 98 -11.86 -1.37 2.08
C TYR A 98 -12.77 -2.56 1.79
N PHE A 99 -13.47 -3.04 2.81
CA PHE A 99 -14.42 -4.14 2.70
C PHE A 99 -15.82 -3.64 3.06
N SER A 100 -16.68 -3.47 2.07
CA SER A 100 -18.03 -2.89 2.25
C SER A 100 -18.86 -3.62 3.31
N TYR A 101 -18.78 -4.94 3.34
CA TYR A 101 -19.53 -5.79 4.29
C TYR A 101 -18.61 -6.44 5.34
N GLY A 102 -17.33 -6.07 5.34
CA GLY A 102 -16.34 -6.64 6.24
C GLY A 102 -15.56 -7.81 5.64
N VAL A 103 -14.62 -8.31 6.43
CA VAL A 103 -13.75 -9.43 6.08
C VAL A 103 -13.68 -10.41 7.24
N LYS A 104 -13.73 -11.71 6.93
CA LYS A 104 -13.49 -12.80 7.88
C LYS A 104 -12.14 -13.44 7.56
N ILE A 105 -11.30 -13.58 8.56
CA ILE A 105 -10.02 -14.29 8.47
C ILE A 105 -10.22 -15.65 9.15
N THR A 106 -9.95 -16.73 8.42
CA THR A 106 -10.10 -18.10 8.92
C THR A 106 -8.91 -18.50 9.82
N GLU A 107 -9.03 -19.63 10.51
CA GLU A 107 -7.95 -20.20 11.32
C GLU A 107 -6.74 -20.66 10.48
N THR A 108 -6.96 -20.87 9.18
CA THR A 108 -5.92 -21.24 8.18
C THR A 108 -5.33 -20.02 7.47
N GLY A 109 -5.84 -18.81 7.75
CA GLY A 109 -5.33 -17.57 7.18
C GLY A 109 -5.96 -17.16 5.85
N GLU A 110 -7.08 -17.79 5.46
CA GLU A 110 -7.85 -17.36 4.30
C GLU A 110 -8.63 -16.08 4.60
N PHE A 111 -8.67 -15.18 3.63
CA PHE A 111 -9.45 -13.95 3.69
C PHE A 111 -10.73 -14.13 2.89
N LEU A 112 -11.86 -14.00 3.58
CA LEU A 112 -13.20 -14.17 3.03
C LEU A 112 -13.95 -12.84 3.10
N VAL A 113 -14.39 -12.32 1.96
CA VAL A 113 -15.25 -11.14 1.89
C VAL A 113 -16.69 -11.58 1.64
N GLN A 114 -17.64 -10.89 2.23
CA GLN A 114 -19.05 -11.14 2.01
C GLN A 114 -19.50 -10.40 0.74
N ASP A 115 -20.11 -11.13 -0.19
CA ASP A 115 -20.79 -10.58 -1.35
C ASP A 115 -22.26 -11.02 -1.29
N GLY A 116 -23.10 -10.13 -0.78
CA GLY A 116 -24.48 -10.48 -0.48
C GLY A 116 -24.59 -11.55 0.62
N ILE A 117 -25.08 -12.74 0.27
CA ILE A 117 -25.32 -13.86 1.22
C ILE A 117 -24.09 -14.79 1.29
N GLN A 118 -23.22 -14.77 0.29
CA GLN A 118 -22.10 -15.72 0.18
C GLN A 118 -20.77 -15.12 0.59
N TYR A 119 -19.86 -15.98 1.07
CA TYR A 119 -18.47 -15.62 1.28
C TYR A 119 -17.64 -16.01 0.05
N MET A 120 -16.85 -15.07 -0.44
CA MET A 120 -15.87 -15.29 -1.49
C MET A 120 -14.45 -15.18 -0.93
N ALA A 121 -13.59 -16.12 -1.27
CA ALA A 121 -12.18 -16.05 -0.95
C ALA A 121 -11.51 -14.96 -1.80
N ILE A 122 -10.64 -14.18 -1.17
CA ILE A 122 -9.77 -13.23 -1.85
C ILE A 122 -8.30 -13.56 -1.59
N GLU A 123 -7.44 -13.04 -2.44
CA GLU A 123 -6.00 -13.12 -2.20
C GLU A 123 -5.65 -12.52 -0.83
N SER A 124 -4.73 -13.16 -0.10
CA SER A 124 -4.30 -12.68 1.21
C SER A 124 -3.57 -11.34 1.09
N PRO A 125 -4.09 -10.25 1.68
CA PRO A 125 -3.40 -8.96 1.69
C PRO A 125 -2.07 -9.01 2.44
N ILE A 126 -1.94 -9.92 3.40
CA ILE A 126 -0.69 -10.16 4.14
C ILE A 126 0.39 -10.68 3.18
N GLU A 127 0.07 -11.69 2.37
CA GLU A 127 1.01 -12.25 1.41
C GLU A 127 1.30 -11.26 0.26
N GLN A 128 0.32 -10.46 -0.14
CA GLN A 128 0.52 -9.37 -1.09
C GLN A 128 1.55 -8.37 -0.54
N ASN A 129 1.38 -7.90 0.67
CA ASN A 129 2.29 -6.92 1.30
C ASN A 129 3.70 -7.50 1.51
N LYS A 130 3.83 -8.79 1.86
CA LYS A 130 5.12 -9.48 1.92
C LYS A 130 5.84 -9.50 0.57
N ARG A 131 5.12 -9.72 -0.54
CA ARG A 131 5.72 -9.65 -1.90
C ARG A 131 6.19 -8.24 -2.23
N HIS A 132 5.41 -7.21 -1.88
CA HIS A 132 5.81 -5.80 -2.04
C HIS A 132 7.09 -5.50 -1.25
N ARG A 133 7.18 -5.97 -0.01
CA ARG A 133 8.38 -5.87 0.81
C ARG A 133 9.60 -6.48 0.13
N ILE A 134 9.51 -7.69 -0.42
CA ILE A 134 10.63 -8.35 -1.11
C ILE A 134 11.16 -7.50 -2.26
N VAL A 135 10.28 -6.95 -3.10
CA VAL A 135 10.69 -6.08 -4.21
C VAL A 135 11.32 -4.80 -3.71
N LEU A 136 10.74 -4.15 -2.69
CA LEU A 136 11.30 -2.93 -2.09
C LEU A 136 12.69 -3.17 -1.49
N GLU A 137 12.88 -4.27 -0.73
CA GLU A 137 14.17 -4.65 -0.16
C GLU A 137 15.24 -4.84 -1.24
N GLU A 138 14.87 -5.46 -2.37
CA GLU A 138 15.80 -5.65 -3.49
C GLU A 138 16.14 -4.34 -4.19
N VAL A 139 15.15 -3.47 -4.40
CA VAL A 139 15.37 -2.13 -4.96
C VAL A 139 16.33 -1.35 -4.07
N ILE A 140 16.10 -1.31 -2.76
CA ILE A 140 16.97 -0.61 -1.81
C ILE A 140 18.38 -1.21 -1.80
N ARG A 141 18.52 -2.53 -1.84
CA ARG A 141 19.81 -3.22 -1.82
C ARG A 141 20.62 -2.96 -3.09
N ASN A 142 19.95 -2.82 -4.24
CA ASN A 142 20.61 -2.63 -5.54
C ASN A 142 20.70 -1.15 -5.96
N SER A 143 20.29 -0.23 -5.09
CA SER A 143 20.41 1.21 -5.28
C SER A 143 21.35 1.79 -4.20
N ASP A 144 21.99 2.91 -4.49
CA ASP A 144 22.84 3.62 -3.52
C ASP A 144 22.02 4.68 -2.73
N ILE A 145 20.75 4.35 -2.44
CA ILE A 145 19.79 5.26 -1.77
C ILE A 145 20.07 5.35 -0.27
N MET A 146 20.49 4.21 0.35
CA MET A 146 20.70 4.20 1.80
C MET A 146 21.98 4.92 2.19
N PRO A 147 21.93 5.77 3.24
CA PRO A 147 23.09 6.49 3.69
C PRO A 147 24.14 5.55 4.30
N ARG A 148 25.39 5.99 4.22
CA ARG A 148 26.52 5.30 4.84
C ARG A 148 26.93 6.00 6.12
N ARG A 149 27.38 5.21 7.09
CA ARG A 149 27.97 5.69 8.32
C ARG A 149 29.30 4.97 8.56
N LEU A 150 30.38 5.73 8.70
CA LEU A 150 31.73 5.18 8.79
C LEU A 150 32.04 4.16 7.66
N GLY A 151 31.59 4.45 6.45
CA GLY A 151 31.76 3.57 5.29
C GLY A 151 30.75 2.40 5.19
N ILE A 152 29.96 2.14 6.23
CA ILE A 152 29.00 1.03 6.28
C ILE A 152 27.59 1.55 5.91
N THR A 153 26.94 0.91 4.94
CA THR A 153 25.55 1.22 4.57
C THR A 153 24.59 0.88 5.71
N ILE A 154 23.74 1.83 6.09
CA ILE A 154 22.71 1.62 7.11
C ILE A 154 21.67 0.66 6.54
N ARG A 155 21.36 -0.40 7.29
CA ARG A 155 20.32 -1.36 6.91
C ARG A 155 18.99 -0.94 7.50
N PRO A 156 17.94 -0.74 6.68
CA PRO A 156 16.61 -0.43 7.18
C PRO A 156 15.93 -1.67 7.81
N SER A 157 15.01 -1.41 8.74
CA SER A 157 14.08 -2.42 9.25
C SER A 157 12.73 -2.28 8.53
N PHE A 158 12.07 -3.39 8.21
CA PHE A 158 10.82 -3.38 7.46
C PHE A 158 9.66 -3.90 8.30
N HIS A 159 8.56 -3.15 8.28
CA HIS A 159 7.34 -3.45 9.02
C HIS A 159 6.15 -3.40 8.08
N CYS A 160 5.34 -4.44 8.06
CA CYS A 160 4.19 -4.57 7.19
C CYS A 160 2.88 -4.48 7.98
N TYR A 161 1.93 -3.65 7.52
CA TYR A 161 0.58 -3.61 8.06
C TYR A 161 -0.46 -3.57 6.95
N ILE A 162 -1.60 -4.20 7.22
CA ILE A 162 -2.79 -4.13 6.39
C ILE A 162 -3.76 -3.18 7.08
N LEU A 163 -3.97 -2.02 6.48
CA LEU A 163 -4.84 -0.98 7.00
C LEU A 163 -6.27 -1.20 6.50
N VAL A 164 -7.11 -1.72 7.37
CA VAL A 164 -8.52 -1.89 7.06
C VAL A 164 -9.27 -0.62 7.44
N SER A 165 -10.14 -0.13 6.53
CA SER A 165 -10.97 1.04 6.82
C SER A 165 -11.68 0.89 8.17
N PRO A 166 -11.74 1.93 9.02
CA PRO A 166 -12.44 1.88 10.32
C PRO A 166 -13.89 1.41 10.20
N ARG A 167 -14.53 1.66 9.05
CA ARG A 167 -15.92 1.28 8.78
C ARG A 167 -16.10 -0.19 8.42
N SER A 168 -15.05 -0.90 8.03
CA SER A 168 -15.12 -2.32 7.66
C SER A 168 -15.04 -3.21 8.90
N ARG A 169 -15.93 -4.18 9.03
CA ARG A 169 -15.85 -5.19 10.10
C ARG A 169 -14.73 -6.19 9.80
N VAL A 170 -13.93 -6.52 10.82
CA VAL A 170 -12.92 -7.60 10.73
C VAL A 170 -13.29 -8.69 11.73
N VAL A 171 -13.58 -9.88 11.23
CA VAL A 171 -13.81 -11.07 12.05
C VAL A 171 -12.52 -11.89 12.05
N ARG A 172 -11.92 -12.02 13.23
CA ARG A 172 -10.66 -12.75 13.42
C ARG A 172 -10.92 -14.19 13.86
N PRO A 173 -9.95 -15.12 13.62
CA PRO A 173 -10.07 -16.48 14.11
C PRO A 173 -10.12 -16.49 15.65
N THR A 174 -10.95 -17.36 16.20
CA THR A 174 -11.11 -17.52 17.66
C THR A 174 -9.87 -18.16 18.30
N ARG A 175 -9.25 -19.09 17.59
CA ARG A 175 -8.00 -19.73 18.01
C ARG A 175 -6.84 -19.00 17.38
N LYS A 176 -5.80 -18.67 18.15
CA LYS A 176 -4.59 -17.97 17.67
C LYS A 176 -3.68 -18.88 16.82
N ARG A 177 -4.26 -19.62 15.86
CA ARG A 177 -3.48 -20.47 14.93
C ARG A 177 -2.87 -19.66 13.79
N PHE A 178 -3.49 -18.55 13.43
CA PHE A 178 -3.00 -17.66 12.40
C PHE A 178 -2.79 -16.25 13.00
N ASP A 179 -1.59 -15.69 12.80
CA ASP A 179 -1.27 -14.35 13.29
C ASP A 179 -1.91 -13.28 12.41
N THR A 180 -2.83 -12.53 13.00
CA THR A 180 -3.52 -11.40 12.37
C THR A 180 -3.06 -10.04 12.91
N SER A 181 -1.96 -9.98 13.67
CA SER A 181 -1.46 -8.74 14.29
C SER A 181 -1.12 -7.66 13.27
N MET A 182 -0.74 -8.06 12.05
CA MET A 182 -0.47 -7.15 10.94
C MET A 182 -1.74 -6.49 10.37
N VAL A 183 -2.93 -7.04 10.64
CA VAL A 183 -4.19 -6.50 10.14
C VAL A 183 -4.77 -5.57 11.20
N ILE A 184 -4.70 -4.28 10.97
CA ILE A 184 -5.15 -3.25 11.92
C ILE A 184 -6.17 -2.32 11.27
N LYS A 185 -6.87 -1.56 12.08
CA LYS A 185 -7.70 -0.45 11.58
C LYS A 185 -6.80 0.73 11.22
N ALA A 186 -7.14 1.45 10.15
CA ALA A 186 -6.34 2.58 9.70
C ALA A 186 -6.19 3.68 10.75
N ASP A 187 -7.21 3.92 11.56
CA ASP A 187 -7.21 4.86 12.68
C ASP A 187 -6.37 4.40 13.90
N SER A 188 -5.97 3.14 13.94
CA SER A 188 -5.14 2.57 15.02
C SER A 188 -3.65 2.47 14.63
N LEU A 189 -3.24 3.03 13.49
CA LEU A 189 -1.87 2.90 12.99
C LEU A 189 -0.84 3.51 13.94
N THR A 190 -1.10 4.70 14.47
CA THR A 190 -0.18 5.36 15.43
C THR A 190 0.00 4.51 16.68
N THR A 191 -1.08 4.01 17.26
CA THR A 191 -1.02 3.12 18.43
C THR A 191 -0.16 1.88 18.13
N ALA A 192 -0.34 1.25 16.98
CA ALA A 192 0.44 0.07 16.59
C ALA A 192 1.93 0.37 16.40
N ILE A 193 2.27 1.57 15.91
CA ILE A 193 3.66 2.03 15.78
C ILE A 193 4.25 2.32 17.16
N ASP A 194 3.54 3.04 18.03
CA ASP A 194 4.00 3.42 19.36
C ASP A 194 4.24 2.18 20.24
N GLU A 195 3.30 1.25 20.29
CA GLU A 195 3.47 -0.04 21.00
C GLU A 195 4.69 -0.83 20.53
N ARG A 196 5.07 -0.69 19.26
CA ARG A 196 6.27 -1.32 18.74
C ARG A 196 7.53 -0.60 19.18
N VAL A 197 7.53 0.73 19.14
CA VAL A 197 8.66 1.56 19.56
C VAL A 197 8.93 1.33 21.05
N ASP A 198 7.91 1.28 21.89
CA ASP A 198 8.03 1.03 23.33
C ASP A 198 8.66 -0.33 23.63
N LYS A 199 8.26 -1.38 22.88
CA LYS A 199 8.87 -2.72 23.00
C LYS A 199 10.35 -2.76 22.62
N ILE A 200 10.80 -1.87 21.73
CA ILE A 200 12.20 -1.79 21.32
C ILE A 200 13.02 -0.98 22.33
N THR A 201 12.44 0.08 22.92
CA THR A 201 13.13 0.94 23.87
C THR A 201 13.49 0.22 25.16
N ASP A 202 12.72 -0.76 25.60
CA ASP A 202 13.00 -1.53 26.83
C ASP A 202 14.26 -2.43 26.74
N ILE A 203 14.70 -2.80 25.54
CA ILE A 203 15.77 -3.83 25.39
C ILE A 203 17.02 -3.31 24.68
N SER A 204 16.94 -2.35 23.77
CA SER A 204 18.03 -2.07 22.82
C SER A 204 18.63 -0.66 22.86
N VAL A 205 17.96 0.32 23.40
CA VAL A 205 18.45 1.72 23.40
C VAL A 205 19.71 1.89 24.26
N TRP A 206 19.85 1.10 25.33
CA TRP A 206 21.00 1.15 26.21
C TRP A 206 22.23 0.42 25.68
N THR A 207 22.06 -0.59 24.84
CA THR A 207 23.17 -1.49 24.46
C THR A 207 23.77 -1.24 23.07
N SER A 208 23.03 -0.60 22.14
CA SER A 208 23.47 -0.53 20.74
C SER A 208 23.83 0.88 20.23
N GLY A 209 23.75 1.92 21.07
CA GLY A 209 24.02 3.29 20.62
C GLY A 209 23.23 3.62 19.34
N VAL A 210 21.96 3.25 19.31
CA VAL A 210 21.09 3.43 18.15
C VAL A 210 21.10 4.89 17.74
N LYS A 211 21.69 5.13 16.63
CA LYS A 211 22.03 6.46 16.17
C LYS A 211 20.92 6.96 15.29
N ILE A 212 20.08 7.78 15.88
CA ILE A 212 19.02 8.51 15.18
C ILE A 212 19.68 9.34 14.06
N SER A 213 19.24 9.12 12.83
CA SER A 213 19.70 9.88 11.67
C SER A 213 19.06 11.28 11.65
N SER A 214 19.70 12.22 10.94
CA SER A 214 19.09 13.52 10.71
C SER A 214 17.85 13.37 9.81
N PHE A 215 16.93 14.33 9.88
CA PHE A 215 15.73 14.27 9.07
C PHE A 215 16.05 14.48 7.57
N GLU A 216 17.06 15.28 7.25
CA GLU A 216 17.54 15.48 5.87
C GLU A 216 17.91 14.14 5.20
N LYS A 217 18.60 13.24 5.93
CA LYS A 217 18.92 11.91 5.38
C LYS A 217 17.69 11.03 5.16
N VAL A 218 16.66 11.19 5.98
CA VAL A 218 15.37 10.50 5.75
C VAL A 218 14.70 11.04 4.50
N LEU A 219 14.76 12.36 4.27
CA LEU A 219 14.23 12.99 3.07
C LEU A 219 14.97 12.51 1.82
N GLU A 220 16.32 12.50 1.84
CA GLU A 220 17.15 12.00 0.72
C GLU A 220 16.76 10.56 0.34
N VAL A 221 16.59 9.68 1.32
CA VAL A 221 16.15 8.28 1.07
C VAL A 221 14.74 8.24 0.48
N ALA A 222 13.82 9.02 1.04
CA ALA A 222 12.43 9.02 0.59
C ALA A 222 12.28 9.62 -0.82
N GLU A 223 13.01 10.70 -1.12
CA GLU A 223 13.05 11.32 -2.45
C GLU A 223 13.71 10.37 -3.47
N GLY A 224 14.79 9.70 -3.07
CA GLY A 224 15.43 8.67 -3.88
C GLY A 224 14.47 7.54 -4.24
N LEU A 225 13.70 7.02 -3.27
CA LEU A 225 12.67 6.00 -3.55
C LEU A 225 11.54 6.55 -4.42
N ALA A 226 11.07 7.77 -4.14
CA ALA A 226 10.00 8.40 -4.93
C ALA A 226 10.42 8.63 -6.39
N SER A 227 11.70 8.93 -6.66
CA SER A 227 12.22 9.09 -8.02
C SER A 227 12.21 7.80 -8.86
N LEU A 228 12.20 6.65 -8.19
CA LEU A 228 12.09 5.33 -8.83
C LEU A 228 10.64 4.94 -9.17
N HIS A 229 9.67 5.77 -8.80
CA HIS A 229 8.27 5.49 -9.10
C HIS A 229 8.02 5.35 -10.60
N ARG A 230 7.26 4.32 -10.96
CA ARG A 230 6.83 4.04 -12.35
C ARG A 230 5.31 3.94 -12.39
N PRO A 231 4.58 5.03 -12.72
CA PRO A 231 3.13 5.03 -12.73
C PRO A 231 2.57 4.01 -13.71
N LEU A 232 1.52 3.31 -13.30
CA LEU A 232 0.83 2.34 -14.15
C LEU A 232 -0.03 3.09 -15.17
N LYS A 233 0.21 2.83 -16.45
CA LYS A 233 -0.66 3.27 -17.55
C LYS A 233 -1.36 2.04 -18.11
N ILE A 234 -2.69 2.02 -18.07
CA ILE A 234 -3.51 0.91 -18.56
C ILE A 234 -4.22 1.38 -19.82
N ASP A 235 -4.03 0.61 -20.89
CA ASP A 235 -4.85 0.71 -22.08
C ASP A 235 -6.07 -0.21 -21.92
N TYR A 236 -7.20 0.39 -21.54
CA TYR A 236 -8.43 -0.36 -21.29
C TYR A 236 -9.08 -0.90 -22.56
N THR A 237 -8.87 -0.27 -23.72
CA THR A 237 -9.37 -0.78 -25.00
C THR A 237 -8.70 -2.12 -25.32
N LYS A 238 -7.38 -2.16 -25.22
CA LYS A 238 -6.59 -3.38 -25.40
C LYS A 238 -6.90 -4.42 -24.33
N ARG A 239 -7.01 -3.99 -23.05
CA ARG A 239 -7.28 -4.91 -21.92
C ARG A 239 -8.60 -5.66 -22.06
N PHE A 240 -9.64 -5.01 -22.58
CA PHE A 240 -10.95 -5.62 -22.76
C PHE A 240 -11.19 -6.12 -24.21
N GLY A 241 -10.22 -5.97 -25.11
CA GLY A 241 -10.36 -6.33 -26.52
C GLY A 241 -11.51 -5.56 -27.19
N ILE A 242 -11.61 -4.25 -26.93
CA ILE A 242 -12.60 -3.36 -27.52
C ILE A 242 -11.97 -2.71 -28.74
N GLU A 243 -12.54 -2.96 -29.92
CA GLU A 243 -12.15 -2.28 -31.14
C GLU A 243 -12.84 -0.91 -31.18
N VAL A 244 -12.06 0.13 -31.10
CA VAL A 244 -12.53 1.49 -31.33
C VAL A 244 -12.35 1.76 -32.83
N SER A 245 -13.42 1.71 -33.60
CA SER A 245 -13.37 2.12 -35.01
C SER A 245 -12.89 3.59 -35.02
N PRO A 246 -11.87 3.93 -35.83
CA PRO A 246 -11.50 5.32 -35.97
C PRO A 246 -12.73 6.10 -36.46
N CYS A 247 -13.14 7.10 -35.72
CA CYS A 247 -14.18 8.03 -36.15
C CYS A 247 -13.85 8.51 -37.55
N SER A 248 -14.66 8.13 -38.52
CA SER A 248 -14.66 8.75 -39.84
C SER A 248 -14.90 10.24 -39.65
N LYS A 249 -13.89 11.02 -39.99
CA LYS A 249 -13.97 12.50 -39.99
C LYS A 249 -14.93 12.96 -41.06
#